data_d8f5d0cc9b0e9bb3e237d5fdaf984ca2
#
_entry.id   d8f5d0cc9b0e9bb3e237d5fdaf984ca2
#
_cell.length_a   1.000
_cell.length_b   1.000
_cell.length_c   1.000
_cell.angle_alpha   90.00
_cell.angle_beta   90.00
_cell.angle_gamma   90.00
#
_symmetry.space_group_name_H-M   'P 1'
#
loop_
_entity.id
_entity.type
_entity.pdbx_description
1 polymer ?
#
loop_
_entity_poly.entity_id
_entity_poly.type
_entity_poly.pdbx_seq_one_letter_code
_entity_poly.pdbx_strand_id
1 'polypeptide(L)'
;MEIKAPFNLNEWIENNRHLLKPPVGNKNLYIDSGDYIVMIVAGPNARKDYHYNETEELFYQIEGDIIVKTQQEGKLVEYNIKENEMFLLPAKVPHSPIRSKGSIGLVIERKRSKEHKDGLMWFSDTANELLYEEYFQL
;
A
#
# COMPACT_ATOMS: atom_id res chain seq x y z
N MET A 1 -17.68 16.81 -14.01
CA MET A 1 -17.31 15.76 -13.01
C MET A 1 -18.53 15.43 -12.16
N GLU A 2 -18.82 14.16 -12.02
CA GLU A 2 -19.87 13.70 -11.14
C GLU A 2 -19.31 13.36 -9.76
N ILE A 3 -19.97 13.86 -8.72
CA ILE A 3 -19.60 13.49 -7.36
C ILE A 3 -20.19 12.12 -7.05
N LYS A 4 -19.34 11.18 -6.66
CA LYS A 4 -19.80 9.86 -6.24
C LYS A 4 -20.52 9.98 -4.90
N ALA A 5 -21.73 9.49 -4.82
CA ALA A 5 -22.52 9.52 -3.58
C ALA A 5 -21.83 8.71 -2.47
N PRO A 6 -22.08 9.05 -1.21
CA PRO A 6 -21.60 8.21 -0.11
C PRO A 6 -22.08 6.77 -0.26
N PHE A 7 -21.23 5.83 0.10
CA PHE A 7 -21.57 4.41 0.06
C PHE A 7 -21.03 3.70 1.29
N ASN A 8 -21.63 2.57 1.62
CA ASN A 8 -21.19 1.75 2.73
C ASN A 8 -20.01 0.90 2.29
N LEU A 9 -18.84 1.15 2.87
CA LEU A 9 -17.62 0.46 2.47
C LEU A 9 -17.69 -1.05 2.73
N ASN A 10 -18.25 -1.47 3.87
CA ASN A 10 -18.38 -2.89 4.19
C ASN A 10 -19.29 -3.61 3.20
N GLU A 11 -20.39 -2.97 2.81
CA GLU A 11 -21.27 -3.53 1.76
C GLU A 11 -20.56 -3.61 0.42
N TRP A 12 -19.78 -2.58 0.08
CA TRP A 12 -18.99 -2.60 -1.15
C TRP A 12 -18.01 -3.77 -1.16
N ILE A 13 -17.33 -4.01 -0.05
CA ILE A 13 -16.39 -5.14 0.08
C ILE A 13 -17.12 -6.46 -0.12
N GLU A 14 -18.25 -6.66 0.55
CA GLU A 14 -19.02 -7.90 0.42
C GLU A 14 -19.48 -8.14 -1.01
N ASN A 15 -19.93 -7.09 -1.69
CA ASN A 15 -20.41 -7.20 -3.07
C ASN A 15 -19.27 -7.40 -4.08
N ASN A 16 -18.04 -7.10 -3.71
CA ASN A 16 -16.89 -7.15 -4.61
C ASN A 16 -15.78 -8.13 -4.20
N ARG A 17 -15.99 -8.95 -3.16
CA ARG A 17 -14.97 -9.91 -2.70
C ARG A 17 -14.41 -10.78 -3.81
N HIS A 18 -15.26 -11.18 -4.72
CA HIS A 18 -14.88 -12.05 -5.84
C HIS A 18 -13.88 -11.38 -6.79
N LEU A 19 -13.80 -10.05 -6.78
CA LEU A 19 -12.85 -9.28 -7.57
C LEU A 19 -11.53 -9.02 -6.81
N LEU A 20 -11.51 -9.25 -5.49
CA LEU A 20 -10.37 -8.97 -4.63
C LEU A 20 -9.52 -10.23 -4.44
N LYS A 21 -9.07 -10.81 -5.55
CA LYS A 21 -8.28 -12.05 -5.57
C LYS A 21 -7.08 -11.90 -6.50
N PRO A 22 -5.98 -12.63 -6.23
CA PRO A 22 -4.86 -12.65 -7.17
C PRO A 22 -5.33 -13.01 -8.60
N PRO A 23 -4.67 -12.47 -9.64
CA PRO A 23 -3.46 -11.64 -9.58
C PRO A 23 -3.71 -10.16 -9.27
N VAL A 24 -4.96 -9.69 -9.27
CA VAL A 24 -5.30 -8.29 -9.01
C VAL A 24 -6.03 -8.19 -7.67
N GLY A 25 -5.31 -7.81 -6.62
CA GLY A 25 -5.85 -7.70 -5.28
C GLY A 25 -6.27 -6.29 -4.87
N ASN A 26 -6.07 -5.29 -5.72
CA ASN A 26 -6.39 -3.91 -5.37
C ASN A 26 -7.41 -3.28 -6.31
N LYS A 27 -8.20 -2.36 -5.76
CA LYS A 27 -9.24 -1.66 -6.50
C LYS A 27 -9.28 -0.19 -6.07
N ASN A 28 -9.13 0.71 -7.04
CA ASN A 28 -9.29 2.14 -6.81
C ASN A 28 -10.78 2.47 -6.72
N LEU A 29 -11.19 3.07 -5.59
CA LEU A 29 -12.60 3.39 -5.34
C LEU A 29 -13.05 4.69 -6.02
N TYR A 30 -12.12 5.60 -6.32
CA TYR A 30 -12.41 6.91 -6.89
C TYR A 30 -11.52 7.16 -8.11
N ILE A 31 -11.97 6.70 -9.27
CA ILE A 31 -11.17 6.75 -10.51
C ILE A 31 -10.89 8.19 -10.94
N ASP A 32 -11.87 9.09 -10.75
CA ASP A 32 -11.78 10.48 -11.20
C ASP A 32 -11.31 11.46 -10.12
N SER A 33 -10.71 10.96 -9.04
CA SER A 33 -10.22 11.83 -7.97
C SER A 33 -9.11 12.76 -8.46
N GLY A 34 -9.01 13.95 -7.85
CA GLY A 34 -7.97 14.91 -8.17
C GLY A 34 -6.64 14.64 -7.50
N ASP A 35 -6.62 14.68 -6.16
CA ASP A 35 -5.38 14.68 -5.39
C ASP A 35 -5.04 13.33 -4.75
N TYR A 36 -6.03 12.49 -4.50
CA TYR A 36 -5.81 11.28 -3.71
C TYR A 36 -6.21 10.02 -4.46
N ILE A 37 -5.46 8.96 -4.21
CA ILE A 37 -5.82 7.60 -4.59
C ILE A 37 -6.37 6.94 -3.34
N VAL A 38 -7.58 6.40 -3.44
CA VAL A 38 -8.25 5.69 -2.35
C VAL A 38 -8.53 4.28 -2.83
N MET A 39 -7.85 3.29 -2.26
CA MET A 39 -7.97 1.93 -2.79
C MET A 39 -8.17 0.89 -1.69
N ILE A 40 -8.86 -0.16 -2.06
CA ILE A 40 -8.94 -1.40 -1.28
C ILE A 40 -7.86 -2.33 -1.80
N VAL A 41 -7.10 -2.90 -0.88
CA VAL A 41 -6.01 -3.83 -1.18
C VAL A 41 -6.22 -5.11 -0.41
N ALA A 42 -6.31 -6.21 -1.13
CA ALA A 42 -6.49 -7.53 -0.55
C ALA A 42 -5.23 -8.39 -0.69
N GLY A 43 -4.96 -9.20 0.33
CA GLY A 43 -3.92 -10.23 0.28
C GLY A 43 -4.45 -11.53 -0.29
N PRO A 44 -3.57 -12.52 -0.53
CA PRO A 44 -2.15 -12.46 -0.20
C PRO A 44 -1.30 -11.75 -1.24
N ASN A 45 -0.08 -11.40 -0.86
CA ASN A 45 0.93 -10.97 -1.81
C ASN A 45 2.26 -11.70 -1.52
N ALA A 46 3.16 -11.68 -2.51
CA ALA A 46 4.49 -12.30 -2.41
C ALA A 46 5.55 -11.29 -2.82
N ARG A 47 5.63 -10.21 -2.07
CA ARG A 47 6.46 -9.07 -2.40
C ARG A 47 7.81 -9.14 -1.68
N LYS A 48 8.91 -8.91 -2.43
CA LYS A 48 10.27 -8.84 -1.86
C LYS A 48 10.90 -7.46 -2.05
N ASP A 49 10.39 -6.65 -2.95
CA ASP A 49 10.86 -5.31 -3.19
C ASP A 49 10.30 -4.34 -2.15
N TYR A 50 11.01 -3.25 -1.95
CA TYR A 50 10.56 -2.11 -1.17
C TYR A 50 10.17 -0.99 -2.10
N HIS A 51 9.00 -0.43 -1.89
CA HIS A 51 8.54 0.74 -2.62
C HIS A 51 9.02 2.01 -1.91
N TYR A 52 9.49 2.97 -2.69
CA TYR A 52 9.86 4.30 -2.22
C TYR A 52 8.91 5.30 -2.84
N ASN A 53 8.27 6.12 -2.02
CA ASN A 53 7.29 7.11 -2.45
C ASN A 53 7.65 8.46 -1.82
N GLU A 54 7.63 9.53 -2.61
CA GLU A 54 7.95 10.87 -2.13
C GLU A 54 6.79 11.54 -1.38
N THR A 55 5.67 10.87 -1.22
CA THR A 55 4.51 11.34 -0.48
C THR A 55 4.10 10.34 0.60
N GLU A 56 3.24 10.76 1.51
CA GLU A 56 2.76 9.90 2.58
C GLU A 56 1.74 8.87 2.10
N GLU A 57 1.65 7.74 2.82
CA GLU A 57 0.63 6.72 2.62
C GLU A 57 -0.08 6.44 3.93
N LEU A 58 -1.41 6.41 3.90
CA LEU A 58 -2.22 6.03 5.06
C LEU A 58 -2.74 4.61 4.87
N PHE A 59 -2.47 3.74 5.85
CA PHE A 59 -2.95 2.37 5.90
C PHE A 59 -4.02 2.24 6.97
N TYR A 60 -5.09 1.54 6.65
CA TYR A 60 -6.11 1.13 7.63
C TYR A 60 -6.52 -0.30 7.35
N GLN A 61 -6.40 -1.21 8.35
CA GLN A 61 -6.77 -2.61 8.18
C GLN A 61 -8.23 -2.83 8.54
N ILE A 62 -8.99 -3.33 7.56
CA ILE A 62 -10.43 -3.62 7.70
C ILE A 62 -10.62 -5.05 8.16
N GLU A 63 -9.94 -6.00 7.54
CA GLU A 63 -9.97 -7.41 7.91
C GLU A 63 -8.56 -7.99 7.90
N GLY A 64 -8.22 -8.70 8.95
CA GLY A 64 -6.92 -9.36 9.10
C GLY A 64 -5.78 -8.37 9.34
N ASP A 65 -4.62 -8.93 9.66
CA ASP A 65 -3.41 -8.17 9.99
C ASP A 65 -2.45 -8.17 8.82
N ILE A 66 -1.65 -7.11 8.73
CA ILE A 66 -0.52 -7.04 7.79
C ILE A 66 0.74 -6.62 8.52
N ILE A 67 1.88 -6.85 7.89
CA ILE A 67 3.17 -6.34 8.36
C ILE A 67 3.69 -5.39 7.30
N VAL A 68 4.05 -4.17 7.72
CA VAL A 68 4.76 -3.24 6.84
C VAL A 68 6.21 -3.23 7.25
N LYS A 69 7.07 -3.79 6.40
CA LYS A 69 8.52 -3.72 6.58
C LYS A 69 9.01 -2.36 6.10
N THR A 70 9.88 -1.73 6.87
CA THR A 70 10.48 -0.46 6.47
C THR A 70 12.00 -0.52 6.60
N GLN A 71 12.67 0.33 5.83
CA GLN A 71 14.12 0.54 5.95
C GLN A 71 14.35 1.92 6.54
N GLN A 72 14.93 1.98 7.73
CA GLN A 72 15.18 3.21 8.44
C GLN A 72 16.63 3.24 8.94
N GLU A 73 17.42 4.16 8.41
CA GLU A 73 18.82 4.33 8.80
C GLU A 73 19.63 3.02 8.76
N GLY A 74 19.45 2.27 7.67
CA GLY A 74 20.15 0.99 7.45
C GLY A 74 19.60 -0.18 8.25
N LYS A 75 18.46 -0.01 8.91
CA LYS A 75 17.84 -1.05 9.72
C LYS A 75 16.47 -1.43 9.21
N LEU A 76 16.18 -2.73 9.26
CA LEU A 76 14.84 -3.26 9.01
C LEU A 76 14.00 -3.03 10.27
N VAL A 77 12.91 -2.26 10.10
CA VAL A 77 11.93 -2.03 11.17
C VAL A 77 10.56 -2.46 10.66
N GLU A 78 9.92 -3.37 11.37
CA GLU A 78 8.62 -3.92 10.99
C GLU A 78 7.51 -3.35 11.86
N TYR A 79 6.38 -3.03 11.22
CA TYR A 79 5.17 -2.58 11.89
C TYR A 79 4.05 -3.57 11.61
N ASN A 80 3.49 -4.12 12.68
CA ASN A 80 2.31 -4.98 12.56
C ASN A 80 1.07 -4.09 12.66
N ILE A 81 0.27 -4.06 11.61
CA ILE A 81 -0.99 -3.31 11.59
C ILE A 81 -2.12 -4.33 11.73
N LYS A 82 -2.75 -4.33 12.89
CA LYS A 82 -3.83 -5.26 13.19
C LYS A 82 -5.16 -4.77 12.62
N GLU A 83 -6.11 -5.68 12.53
CA GLU A 83 -7.48 -5.33 12.16
C GLU A 83 -7.98 -4.14 12.98
N ASN A 84 -8.59 -3.18 12.29
CA ASN A 84 -9.08 -1.91 12.84
C ASN A 84 -7.99 -0.92 13.27
N GLU A 85 -6.73 -1.20 12.99
CA GLU A 85 -5.64 -0.26 13.24
C GLU A 85 -5.28 0.52 11.99
N MET A 86 -4.78 1.73 12.20
CA MET A 86 -4.30 2.58 11.10
C MET A 86 -2.83 2.94 11.32
N PHE A 87 -2.15 3.27 10.23
CA PHE A 87 -0.74 3.61 10.23
C PHE A 87 -0.45 4.62 9.13
N LEU A 88 0.09 5.78 9.50
CA LEU A 88 0.54 6.78 8.53
C LEU A 88 2.03 6.59 8.28
N LEU A 89 2.36 6.18 7.07
CA LEU A 89 3.75 6.02 6.65
C LEU A 89 4.28 7.36 6.14
N PRO A 90 5.37 7.89 6.73
CA PRO A 90 5.97 9.11 6.24
C PRO A 90 6.49 8.99 4.80
N ALA A 91 6.63 10.13 4.14
CA ALA A 91 7.26 10.20 2.82
C ALA A 91 8.71 9.73 2.89
N LYS A 92 9.19 9.18 1.78
CA LYS A 92 10.61 8.81 1.58
C LYS A 92 11.11 7.68 2.48
N VAL A 93 10.22 6.84 2.97
CA VAL A 93 10.59 5.64 3.72
C VAL A 93 10.37 4.42 2.83
N PRO A 94 11.43 3.68 2.47
CA PRO A 94 11.25 2.43 1.73
C PRO A 94 10.43 1.46 2.55
N HIS A 95 9.41 0.86 1.93
CA HIS A 95 8.46 0.01 2.64
C HIS A 95 8.01 -1.16 1.78
N SER A 96 7.70 -2.26 2.45
CA SER A 96 7.23 -3.49 1.81
C SER A 96 6.06 -4.04 2.63
N PRO A 97 4.81 -3.81 2.20
CA PRO A 97 3.65 -4.39 2.87
C PRO A 97 3.56 -5.89 2.58
N ILE A 98 3.49 -6.68 3.63
CA ILE A 98 3.30 -8.13 3.55
C ILE A 98 1.87 -8.43 3.97
N ARG A 99 1.06 -8.85 3.01
CA ARG A 99 -0.37 -9.05 3.20
C ARG A 99 -0.70 -10.53 3.28
N SER A 100 -1.36 -10.91 4.36
CA SER A 100 -1.80 -12.29 4.56
C SER A 100 -3.02 -12.62 3.70
N LYS A 101 -3.24 -13.91 3.49
CA LYS A 101 -4.42 -14.40 2.77
C LYS A 101 -5.69 -13.97 3.52
N GLY A 102 -6.64 -13.41 2.77
CA GLY A 102 -7.91 -12.93 3.31
C GLY A 102 -7.84 -11.56 3.98
N SER A 103 -6.67 -10.93 4.03
CA SER A 103 -6.57 -9.57 4.57
C SER A 103 -7.16 -8.56 3.60
N ILE A 104 -7.81 -7.55 4.14
CA ILE A 104 -8.37 -6.44 3.37
C ILE A 104 -8.01 -5.14 4.08
N GLY A 105 -7.38 -4.24 3.34
CA GLY A 105 -6.99 -2.94 3.85
C GLY A 105 -7.42 -1.81 2.95
N LEU A 106 -7.50 -0.63 3.54
CA LEU A 106 -7.72 0.63 2.83
C LEU A 106 -6.38 1.35 2.79
N VAL A 107 -6.00 1.83 1.61
CA VAL A 107 -4.78 2.62 1.42
C VAL A 107 -5.16 3.93 0.76
N ILE A 108 -4.72 5.03 1.35
CA ILE A 108 -4.92 6.37 0.80
C ILE A 108 -3.54 6.99 0.57
N GLU A 109 -3.30 7.43 -0.65
CA GLU A 109 -2.05 8.09 -1.00
C GLU A 109 -2.30 9.23 -1.98
N ARG A 110 -1.35 10.16 -2.09
CA ARG A 110 -1.45 11.26 -3.04
C ARG A 110 -1.07 10.79 -4.44
N LYS A 111 -1.76 11.33 -5.44
CA LYS A 111 -1.34 11.16 -6.83
C LYS A 111 0.00 11.84 -7.03
N ARG A 112 0.85 11.23 -7.86
CA ARG A 112 2.18 11.79 -8.16
C ARG A 112 2.04 13.01 -9.06
N SER A 113 2.82 14.04 -8.73
CA SER A 113 3.05 15.16 -9.65
C SER A 113 4.16 14.78 -10.63
N LYS A 114 4.39 15.61 -11.63
CA LYS A 114 5.46 15.40 -12.61
C LYS A 114 6.86 15.39 -11.98
N GLU A 115 7.01 16.00 -10.82
CA GLU A 115 8.28 16.10 -10.10
C GLU A 115 8.58 14.91 -9.24
N HIS A 116 7.57 14.12 -8.89
CA HIS A 116 7.73 12.96 -8.03
C HIS A 116 8.24 11.75 -8.78
N LYS A 117 9.14 11.02 -8.15
CA LYS A 117 9.61 9.72 -8.65
C LYS A 117 9.32 8.66 -7.62
N ASP A 118 8.81 7.54 -8.10
CA ASP A 118 8.70 6.34 -7.29
C ASP A 118 9.99 5.56 -7.41
N GLY A 119 10.31 4.80 -6.38
CA GLY A 119 11.47 3.92 -6.38
C GLY A 119 11.09 2.50 -6.02
N LEU A 120 11.84 1.55 -6.54
CA LEU A 120 11.81 0.15 -6.12
C LEU A 120 13.20 -0.23 -5.65
N MET A 121 13.27 -0.88 -4.51
CA MET A 121 14.54 -1.26 -3.87
C MET A 121 14.50 -2.71 -3.42
N TRP A 122 15.64 -3.39 -3.53
CA TRP A 122 15.80 -4.76 -3.06
C TRP A 122 16.97 -4.81 -2.07
N PHE A 123 16.74 -5.48 -0.96
CA PHE A 123 17.72 -5.63 0.11
C PHE A 123 18.07 -7.10 0.33
N SER A 124 19.30 -7.37 0.76
CA SER A 124 19.72 -8.74 1.06
C SER A 124 19.02 -9.24 2.33
N ASP A 125 18.65 -10.52 2.34
CA ASP A 125 17.98 -11.15 3.49
C ASP A 125 18.93 -11.35 4.66
N THR A 126 20.23 -11.46 4.40
CA THR A 126 21.22 -11.82 5.41
C THR A 126 21.86 -10.62 6.09
N ALA A 127 22.18 -9.58 5.32
CA ALA A 127 22.91 -8.41 5.83
C ALA A 127 22.13 -7.11 5.72
N ASN A 128 20.92 -7.17 5.20
CA ASN A 128 20.05 -5.99 4.96
C ASN A 128 20.76 -4.88 4.16
N GLU A 129 21.57 -5.29 3.20
CA GLU A 129 22.27 -4.36 2.31
C GLU A 129 21.44 -4.10 1.06
N LEU A 130 21.47 -2.85 0.59
CA LEU A 130 20.84 -2.49 -0.66
C LEU A 130 21.54 -3.20 -1.82
N LEU A 131 20.79 -4.05 -2.55
CA LEU A 131 21.30 -4.81 -3.69
C LEU A 131 21.05 -4.13 -5.01
N TYR A 132 19.90 -3.49 -5.15
CA TYR A 132 19.46 -2.87 -6.39
C TYR A 132 18.39 -1.81 -6.10
N GLU A 133 18.40 -0.74 -6.87
CA GLU A 133 17.35 0.28 -6.82
C GLU A 133 17.12 0.87 -8.21
N GLU A 134 15.89 1.27 -8.47
CA GLU A 134 15.52 1.98 -9.67
C GLU A 134 14.44 3.00 -9.36
N TYR A 135 14.45 4.11 -10.10
CA TYR A 135 13.50 5.19 -9.93
C TYR A 135 12.82 5.49 -11.26
N PHE A 136 11.55 5.84 -11.18
CA PHE A 136 10.74 6.08 -12.37
C PHE A 136 9.62 7.06 -12.06
N GLN A 137 9.05 7.61 -13.09
CA GLN A 137 7.89 8.50 -13.00
C GLN A 137 6.62 7.69 -13.30
N LEU A 138 5.68 7.77 -12.39
CA LEU A 138 4.38 7.10 -12.56
C LEU A 138 3.42 7.99 -13.38
#